data_da84ba28acc979668d0f2d8af6c11c53
#
_entry.id   da84ba28acc979668d0f2d8af6c11c53
#
_cell.length_a   1.000
_cell.length_b   1.000
_cell.length_c   1.000
_cell.angle_alpha   90.00
_cell.angle_beta   90.00
_cell.angle_gamma   90.00
#
_symmetry.space_group_name_H-M   'P 1'
#
loop_
_entity.id
_entity.type
_entity.pdbx_description
1 polymer ?
#
loop_
_entity_poly.entity_id
_entity_poly.type
_entity_poly.pdbx_seq_one_letter_code
_entity_poly.pdbx_strand_id
1 'polypeptide(L)'
;MKEMTELEQYYNKFNEEKRLNSRYGQVEFRTSMHYIHKCLEAVAASGREASDIQILDIGAGTGKYSVALANEGYAVTAVELVRYNLGILKQKKSTVRALQGNALNLKKLGDEQYDVTLLFGPMYHLFSFEDKVKALTEARRVTKPGGYVLVAYCMNEYCVLTYAFKEQHIRECMEQQRLTDDYHSISKPENLYDYVRVEDIDALNEAAGLTRVQLLSPDGPANYMRQTLNSMDEEAFEWFMQYHLATCERQDLIGAAAHTLDILKK
;
A
#
# COMPACT_ATOMS: atom_id res chain seq x y z
N MET A 1 17.21 19.38 -19.11
CA MET A 1 16.65 18.83 -17.86
C MET A 1 15.62 17.80 -18.27
N LYS A 2 15.59 16.64 -17.65
CA LYS A 2 14.55 15.62 -17.93
C LYS A 2 13.23 16.19 -17.40
N GLU A 3 12.19 16.22 -18.22
CA GLU A 3 10.86 16.64 -17.79
C GLU A 3 10.37 15.74 -16.64
N MET A 4 9.77 16.35 -15.60
CA MET A 4 9.19 15.58 -14.49
C MET A 4 7.97 14.81 -14.98
N THR A 5 7.85 13.56 -14.56
CA THR A 5 6.66 12.77 -14.83
C THR A 5 5.45 13.32 -14.05
N GLU A 6 4.24 13.01 -14.48
CA GLU A 6 3.00 13.42 -13.77
C GLU A 6 3.00 12.91 -12.32
N LEU A 7 3.48 11.70 -12.10
CA LEU A 7 3.67 11.12 -10.77
C LEU A 7 4.61 11.96 -9.89
N GLU A 8 5.76 12.39 -10.43
CA GLU A 8 6.69 13.26 -9.70
C GLU A 8 6.06 14.64 -9.41
N GLN A 9 5.29 15.20 -10.35
CA GLN A 9 4.58 16.47 -10.17
C GLN A 9 3.51 16.37 -9.08
N TYR A 10 2.77 15.27 -9.03
CA TYR A 10 1.75 15.02 -8.03
C TYR A 10 2.35 14.92 -6.63
N TYR A 11 3.34 14.04 -6.43
CA TYR A 11 3.94 13.83 -5.12
C TYR A 11 4.81 14.99 -4.62
N ASN A 12 5.25 15.89 -5.49
CA ASN A 12 5.86 17.15 -5.06
C ASN A 12 4.87 18.11 -4.39
N LYS A 13 3.56 17.93 -4.61
CA LYS A 13 2.49 18.78 -4.04
C LYS A 13 1.67 18.07 -2.97
N PHE A 14 1.58 16.75 -3.03
CA PHE A 14 0.77 15.93 -2.13
C PHE A 14 1.55 15.56 -0.87
N ASN A 15 0.97 15.85 0.30
CA ASN A 15 1.58 15.53 1.59
C ASN A 15 0.92 14.28 2.18
N GLU A 16 1.43 13.10 1.79
CA GLU A 16 0.97 11.79 2.27
C GLU A 16 1.10 11.65 3.78
N GLU A 17 2.16 12.19 4.36
CA GLU A 17 2.38 12.13 5.80
C GLU A 17 1.30 12.89 6.58
N LYS A 18 0.85 14.03 6.05
CA LYS A 18 -0.28 14.78 6.65
C LYS A 18 -1.58 13.96 6.60
N ARG A 19 -1.81 13.24 5.49
CA ARG A 19 -2.97 12.36 5.34
C ARG A 19 -2.96 11.26 6.41
N LEU A 20 -1.87 10.52 6.53
CA LEU A 20 -1.73 9.41 7.48
C LEU A 20 -1.69 9.86 8.96
N ASN A 21 -1.48 11.15 9.23
CA ASN A 21 -1.55 11.71 10.59
C ASN A 21 -2.97 12.15 10.99
N SER A 22 -3.91 12.30 10.06
CA SER A 22 -5.32 12.54 10.36
C SER A 22 -5.96 11.30 10.99
N ARG A 23 -7.04 11.44 11.78
CA ARG A 23 -7.70 10.27 12.41
C ARG A 23 -8.15 9.24 11.37
N TYR A 24 -8.80 9.67 10.29
CA TYR A 24 -9.19 8.70 9.26
C TYR A 24 -7.99 7.99 8.60
N GLY A 25 -6.85 8.68 8.43
CA GLY A 25 -5.62 8.07 7.92
C GLY A 25 -4.91 7.17 8.95
N GLN A 26 -5.11 7.43 10.25
CA GLN A 26 -4.61 6.56 11.32
C GLN A 26 -5.28 5.18 11.30
N VAL A 27 -6.51 5.06 10.79
CA VAL A 27 -7.16 3.75 10.64
C VAL A 27 -6.33 2.86 9.71
N GLU A 28 -5.98 3.36 8.53
CA GLU A 28 -5.12 2.66 7.57
C GLU A 28 -3.73 2.34 8.17
N PHE A 29 -3.08 3.36 8.73
CA PHE A 29 -1.72 3.21 9.24
C PHE A 29 -1.64 2.20 10.40
N ARG A 30 -2.51 2.34 11.41
CA ARG A 30 -2.50 1.46 12.60
C ARG A 30 -2.89 0.03 12.24
N THR A 31 -3.87 -0.15 11.34
CA THR A 31 -4.27 -1.48 10.87
C THR A 31 -3.14 -2.14 10.07
N SER A 32 -2.54 -1.43 9.13
CA SER A 32 -1.40 -1.96 8.37
C SER A 32 -0.23 -2.32 9.29
N MET A 33 0.14 -1.47 10.26
CA MET A 33 1.18 -1.78 11.25
C MET A 33 0.84 -3.01 12.08
N HIS A 34 -0.42 -3.18 12.50
CA HIS A 34 -0.86 -4.36 13.25
C HIS A 34 -0.59 -5.66 12.45
N TYR A 35 -0.88 -5.68 11.15
CA TYR A 35 -0.63 -6.86 10.32
C TYR A 35 0.84 -7.03 9.92
N ILE A 36 1.59 -5.94 9.78
CA ILE A 36 3.05 -6.02 9.64
C ILE A 36 3.64 -6.70 10.88
N HIS A 37 3.23 -6.28 12.09
CA HIS A 37 3.69 -6.89 13.33
C HIS A 37 3.33 -8.37 13.43
N LYS A 38 2.12 -8.79 13.05
CA LYS A 38 1.76 -10.23 12.97
C LYS A 38 2.75 -11.03 12.09
N CYS A 39 3.13 -10.49 10.93
CA CYS A 39 4.11 -11.13 10.06
C CYS A 39 5.52 -11.15 10.71
N LEU A 40 5.93 -10.06 11.36
CA LEU A 40 7.21 -9.96 12.05
C LEU A 40 7.29 -10.91 13.25
N GLU A 41 6.23 -11.05 14.04
CA GLU A 41 6.10 -12.02 15.14
C GLU A 41 6.24 -13.45 14.62
N ALA A 42 5.59 -13.78 13.50
CA ALA A 42 5.72 -15.09 12.87
C ALA A 42 7.14 -15.37 12.36
N VAL A 43 7.87 -14.37 11.87
CA VAL A 43 9.28 -14.45 11.50
C VAL A 43 10.17 -14.61 12.74
N ALA A 44 9.88 -13.86 13.80
CA ALA A 44 10.63 -13.89 15.06
C ALA A 44 10.42 -15.17 15.89
N ALA A 45 9.37 -15.94 15.62
CA ALA A 45 9.04 -17.17 16.36
C ALA A 45 10.17 -18.22 16.37
N SER A 46 11.15 -18.09 15.46
CA SER A 46 12.39 -18.89 15.46
C SER A 46 13.46 -18.41 16.45
N GLY A 47 13.17 -17.43 17.32
CA GLY A 47 14.10 -16.86 18.30
C GLY A 47 15.00 -15.76 17.74
N ARG A 48 14.62 -15.09 16.66
CA ARG A 48 15.38 -13.98 16.06
C ARG A 48 15.06 -12.67 16.74
N GLU A 49 16.10 -11.88 16.97
CA GLU A 49 15.96 -10.50 17.47
C GLU A 49 15.47 -9.55 16.35
N ALA A 50 14.85 -8.44 16.74
CA ALA A 50 14.34 -7.45 15.78
C ALA A 50 15.43 -6.95 14.81
N SER A 51 16.64 -6.72 15.29
CA SER A 51 17.80 -6.28 14.51
C SER A 51 18.24 -7.26 13.40
N ASP A 52 17.89 -8.56 13.55
CA ASP A 52 18.22 -9.60 12.58
C ASP A 52 17.17 -9.76 11.50
N ILE A 53 15.99 -9.16 11.69
CA ILE A 53 14.87 -9.20 10.74
C ILE A 53 15.03 -8.09 9.71
N GLN A 54 15.13 -8.49 8.44
CA GLN A 54 15.33 -7.59 7.32
C GLN A 54 13.97 -7.22 6.69
N ILE A 55 13.66 -5.93 6.66
CA ILE A 55 12.42 -5.41 6.05
C ILE A 55 12.77 -4.59 4.81
N LEU A 56 12.03 -4.80 3.73
CA LEU A 56 12.07 -3.96 2.54
C LEU A 56 10.75 -3.20 2.41
N ASP A 57 10.83 -1.89 2.21
CA ASP A 57 9.68 -1.03 1.92
C ASP A 57 9.83 -0.45 0.51
N ILE A 58 9.03 -0.95 -0.45
CA ILE A 58 9.06 -0.57 -1.86
C ILE A 58 7.97 0.47 -2.12
N GLY A 59 8.36 1.64 -2.61
CA GLY A 59 7.47 2.81 -2.73
C GLY A 59 7.28 3.51 -1.38
N ALA A 60 8.36 3.60 -0.61
CA ALA A 60 8.34 4.04 0.78
C ALA A 60 7.83 5.49 1.00
N GLY A 61 7.68 6.27 -0.07
CA GLY A 61 7.27 7.67 0.01
C GLY A 61 8.23 8.47 0.90
N THR A 62 7.66 9.22 1.86
CA THR A 62 8.44 9.93 2.88
C THR A 62 8.88 9.03 4.05
N GLY A 63 8.61 7.71 4.00
CA GLY A 63 9.09 6.71 4.95
C GLY A 63 8.26 6.57 6.22
N LYS A 64 6.94 6.72 6.15
CA LYS A 64 6.07 6.61 7.33
C LYS A 64 6.18 5.23 8.00
N TYR A 65 6.06 4.16 7.22
CA TYR A 65 6.23 2.78 7.70
C TYR A 65 7.70 2.47 7.98
N SER A 66 8.61 2.77 7.04
CA SER A 66 10.03 2.50 7.18
C SER A 66 10.63 3.06 8.45
N VAL A 67 10.33 4.33 8.78
CA VAL A 67 10.88 5.00 9.98
C VAL A 67 10.25 4.45 11.25
N ALA A 68 8.94 4.14 11.26
CA ALA A 68 8.29 3.53 12.40
C ALA A 68 8.95 2.19 12.76
N LEU A 69 9.11 1.29 11.78
CA LEU A 69 9.73 -0.02 11.96
C LEU A 69 11.21 0.08 12.35
N ALA A 70 11.96 1.02 11.76
CA ALA A 70 13.35 1.24 12.15
C ALA A 70 13.49 1.74 13.59
N ASN A 71 12.57 2.56 14.08
CA ASN A 71 12.53 3.02 15.47
C ASN A 71 12.19 1.89 16.47
N GLU A 72 11.56 0.83 16.00
CA GLU A 72 11.30 -0.40 16.76
C GLU A 72 12.50 -1.37 16.77
N GLY A 73 13.59 -1.02 16.07
CA GLY A 73 14.85 -1.77 16.06
C GLY A 73 15.02 -2.72 14.87
N TYR A 74 14.07 -2.78 13.93
CA TYR A 74 14.19 -3.60 12.73
C TYR A 74 15.21 -3.03 11.73
N ALA A 75 15.85 -3.92 10.95
CA ALA A 75 16.75 -3.54 9.87
C ALA A 75 15.96 -3.21 8.59
N VAL A 76 15.73 -1.92 8.32
CA VAL A 76 14.84 -1.47 7.23
C VAL A 76 15.62 -0.91 6.06
N THR A 77 15.34 -1.43 4.85
CA THR A 77 15.71 -0.83 3.57
C THR A 77 14.47 -0.24 2.91
N ALA A 78 14.54 1.01 2.47
CA ALA A 78 13.47 1.69 1.76
C ALA A 78 13.88 1.98 0.31
N VAL A 79 13.00 1.69 -0.64
CA VAL A 79 13.18 2.02 -2.06
C VAL A 79 12.08 3.01 -2.46
N GLU A 80 12.49 4.16 -2.99
CA GLU A 80 11.55 5.21 -3.41
C GLU A 80 11.94 5.74 -4.80
N LEU A 81 10.94 5.87 -5.67
CA LEU A 81 11.11 6.33 -7.05
C LEU A 81 11.26 7.85 -7.11
N VAL A 82 10.38 8.57 -6.40
CA VAL A 82 10.27 10.03 -6.44
C VAL A 82 11.38 10.67 -5.59
N ARG A 83 12.27 11.42 -6.22
CA ARG A 83 13.42 12.03 -5.55
C ARG A 83 13.04 12.96 -4.41
N TYR A 84 11.94 13.68 -4.54
CA TYR A 84 11.46 14.59 -3.51
C TYR A 84 11.11 13.83 -2.22
N ASN A 85 10.32 12.77 -2.32
CA ASN A 85 9.95 11.92 -1.19
C ASN A 85 11.20 11.27 -0.56
N LEU A 86 12.08 10.71 -1.39
CA LEU A 86 13.35 10.15 -0.94
C LEU A 86 14.21 11.18 -0.18
N GLY A 87 14.20 12.44 -0.64
CA GLY A 87 14.89 13.55 0.02
C GLY A 87 14.35 13.80 1.42
N ILE A 88 13.01 13.80 1.58
CA ILE A 88 12.35 13.94 2.89
C ILE A 88 12.70 12.74 3.80
N LEU A 89 12.60 11.52 3.30
CA LEU A 89 12.97 10.32 4.07
C LEU A 89 14.42 10.39 4.58
N LYS A 90 15.36 10.78 3.74
CA LYS A 90 16.78 10.90 4.11
C LYS A 90 17.08 11.99 5.14
N GLN A 91 16.21 13.01 5.25
CA GLN A 91 16.33 14.06 6.25
C GLN A 91 15.83 13.61 7.64
N LYS A 92 15.02 12.55 7.70
CA LYS A 92 14.57 11.97 8.97
C LYS A 92 15.75 11.29 9.65
N LYS A 93 15.97 11.60 10.92
CA LYS A 93 17.02 10.96 11.73
C LYS A 93 16.57 9.52 12.06
N SER A 94 16.88 8.59 11.18
CA SER A 94 16.54 7.15 11.33
C SER A 94 17.67 6.28 10.79
N THR A 95 17.65 5.00 11.14
CA THR A 95 18.59 3.98 10.65
C THR A 95 18.20 3.38 9.31
N VAL A 96 17.12 3.88 8.66
CA VAL A 96 16.62 3.38 7.38
C VAL A 96 17.67 3.54 6.26
N ARG A 97 17.99 2.44 5.58
CA ARG A 97 18.79 2.46 4.36
C ARG A 97 17.93 2.91 3.17
N ALA A 98 17.93 4.18 2.83
CA ALA A 98 17.10 4.77 1.79
C ALA A 98 17.78 4.80 0.41
N LEU A 99 17.19 4.15 -0.59
CA LEU A 99 17.68 3.98 -1.96
C LEU A 99 16.69 4.57 -2.97
N GLN A 100 17.21 5.16 -4.05
CA GLN A 100 16.37 5.48 -5.21
C GLN A 100 16.22 4.23 -6.09
N GLY A 101 14.98 3.85 -6.42
CA GLY A 101 14.69 2.70 -7.25
C GLY A 101 13.25 2.67 -7.76
N ASN A 102 12.97 1.68 -8.61
CA ASN A 102 11.66 1.43 -9.20
C ASN A 102 11.23 0.00 -8.85
N ALA A 103 9.98 -0.19 -8.44
CA ALA A 103 9.40 -1.50 -8.11
C ALA A 103 9.54 -2.51 -9.26
N LEU A 104 9.55 -2.04 -10.50
CA LEU A 104 9.74 -2.88 -11.70
C LEU A 104 11.18 -3.37 -11.89
N ASN A 105 12.13 -2.88 -11.12
CA ASN A 105 13.55 -3.24 -11.30
C ASN A 105 14.33 -3.01 -10.00
N LEU A 106 14.44 -4.04 -9.20
CA LEU A 106 15.18 -4.05 -7.94
C LEU A 106 16.57 -4.72 -8.07
N LYS A 107 17.20 -4.66 -9.25
CA LYS A 107 18.50 -5.32 -9.54
C LYS A 107 19.64 -4.95 -8.58
N LYS A 108 19.53 -3.81 -7.90
CA LYS A 108 20.51 -3.40 -6.88
C LYS A 108 20.39 -4.17 -5.56
N LEU A 109 19.28 -4.91 -5.41
CA LEU A 109 19.01 -5.78 -4.27
C LEU A 109 19.19 -7.23 -4.70
N GLY A 110 19.92 -7.99 -3.90
CA GLY A 110 20.11 -9.42 -4.12
C GLY A 110 18.83 -10.22 -3.89
N ASP A 111 18.85 -11.47 -4.34
CA ASP A 111 17.75 -12.40 -4.12
C ASP A 111 17.69 -12.80 -2.64
N GLU A 112 16.47 -13.05 -2.16
CA GLU A 112 16.22 -13.70 -0.85
C GLU A 112 16.88 -12.99 0.34
N GLN A 113 16.87 -11.65 0.34
CA GLN A 113 17.50 -10.87 1.42
C GLN A 113 16.54 -10.47 2.53
N TYR A 114 15.24 -10.33 2.24
CA TYR A 114 14.28 -9.75 3.15
C TYR A 114 13.31 -10.77 3.72
N ASP A 115 13.00 -10.63 4.99
CA ASP A 115 12.05 -11.47 5.71
C ASP A 115 10.61 -11.02 5.48
N VAL A 116 10.41 -9.69 5.42
CA VAL A 116 9.14 -9.02 5.13
C VAL A 116 9.36 -7.93 4.08
N THR A 117 8.58 -7.97 3.02
CA THR A 117 8.60 -6.96 1.95
C THR A 117 7.25 -6.25 1.89
N LEU A 118 7.27 -4.92 2.02
CA LEU A 118 6.11 -4.07 1.85
C LEU A 118 6.10 -3.51 0.41
N LEU A 119 4.95 -3.55 -0.24
CA LEU A 119 4.72 -2.98 -1.57
C LEU A 119 3.47 -2.07 -1.47
N PHE A 120 3.63 -0.94 -0.73
CA PHE A 120 2.56 0.00 -0.45
C PHE A 120 2.70 1.23 -1.34
N GLY A 121 1.82 1.37 -2.33
CA GLY A 121 1.81 2.48 -3.27
C GLY A 121 2.17 2.14 -4.71
N PRO A 122 3.22 1.40 -5.06
CA PRO A 122 3.58 1.15 -6.46
C PRO A 122 2.45 0.57 -7.31
N MET A 123 1.64 -0.34 -6.74
CA MET A 123 0.54 -1.00 -7.47
C MET A 123 -0.55 -0.04 -7.93
N TYR A 124 -0.68 1.10 -7.28
CA TYR A 124 -1.64 2.16 -7.66
C TYR A 124 -1.25 2.89 -8.95
N HIS A 125 0.02 2.83 -9.34
CA HIS A 125 0.61 3.59 -10.44
C HIS A 125 1.13 2.69 -11.57
N LEU A 126 0.77 1.41 -11.55
CA LEU A 126 1.07 0.44 -12.60
C LEU A 126 -0.24 0.11 -13.32
N PHE A 127 -0.32 0.46 -14.60
CA PHE A 127 -1.57 0.44 -15.38
C PHE A 127 -1.73 -0.83 -16.22
N SER A 128 -0.67 -1.63 -16.41
CA SER A 128 -0.75 -2.90 -17.11
C SER A 128 -0.65 -4.09 -16.14
N PHE A 129 -1.30 -5.18 -16.49
CA PHE A 129 -1.21 -6.45 -15.77
C PHE A 129 0.24 -6.91 -15.67
N GLU A 130 0.98 -6.81 -16.79
CA GLU A 130 2.38 -7.23 -16.90
C GLU A 130 3.30 -6.46 -15.94
N ASP A 131 3.12 -5.15 -15.81
CA ASP A 131 3.92 -4.34 -14.90
C ASP A 131 3.60 -4.66 -13.44
N LYS A 132 2.32 -4.88 -13.11
CA LYS A 132 1.92 -5.34 -11.76
C LYS A 132 2.54 -6.70 -11.42
N VAL A 133 2.44 -7.68 -12.33
CA VAL A 133 3.07 -9.00 -12.15
C VAL A 133 4.57 -8.86 -12.01
N LYS A 134 5.21 -7.99 -12.78
CA LYS A 134 6.65 -7.74 -12.70
C LYS A 134 7.06 -7.17 -11.35
N ALA A 135 6.30 -6.20 -10.80
CA ALA A 135 6.56 -5.65 -9.47
C ALA A 135 6.42 -6.71 -8.38
N LEU A 136 5.38 -7.55 -8.45
CA LEU A 136 5.19 -8.68 -7.53
C LEU A 136 6.31 -9.72 -7.65
N THR A 137 6.75 -10.02 -8.88
CA THR A 137 7.86 -10.96 -9.14
C THR A 137 9.17 -10.43 -8.55
N GLU A 138 9.47 -9.15 -8.68
CA GLU A 138 10.65 -8.52 -8.06
C GLU A 138 10.54 -8.54 -6.53
N ALA A 139 9.37 -8.21 -5.96
CA ALA A 139 9.13 -8.32 -4.52
C ALA A 139 9.33 -9.76 -4.04
N ARG A 140 8.78 -10.76 -4.75
CA ARG A 140 8.98 -12.19 -4.47
C ARG A 140 10.45 -12.59 -4.55
N ARG A 141 11.18 -12.15 -5.58
CA ARG A 141 12.59 -12.48 -5.79
C ARG A 141 13.45 -12.06 -4.60
N VAL A 142 13.28 -10.83 -4.11
CA VAL A 142 14.08 -10.27 -3.02
C VAL A 142 13.66 -10.79 -1.64
N THR A 143 12.45 -11.34 -1.52
CA THR A 143 11.94 -11.93 -0.28
C THR A 143 12.49 -13.35 -0.10
N LYS A 144 12.87 -13.72 1.12
CA LYS A 144 13.35 -15.06 1.49
C LYS A 144 12.27 -16.12 1.31
N PRO A 145 12.63 -17.39 1.05
CA PRO A 145 11.65 -18.49 1.13
C PRO A 145 10.95 -18.51 2.49
N GLY A 146 9.60 -18.61 2.46
CA GLY A 146 8.76 -18.54 3.65
C GLY A 146 8.59 -17.14 4.26
N GLY A 147 9.19 -16.10 3.65
CA GLY A 147 8.98 -14.70 4.01
C GLY A 147 7.64 -14.16 3.51
N TYR A 148 7.30 -12.95 3.95
CA TYR A 148 6.01 -12.32 3.65
C TYR A 148 6.17 -11.16 2.67
N VAL A 149 5.20 -11.02 1.78
CA VAL A 149 5.02 -9.86 0.89
C VAL A 149 3.66 -9.25 1.20
N LEU A 150 3.61 -8.01 1.66
CA LEU A 150 2.40 -7.28 1.95
C LEU A 150 2.16 -6.25 0.84
N VAL A 151 1.03 -6.32 0.17
CA VAL A 151 0.73 -5.51 -1.01
C VAL A 151 -0.54 -4.71 -0.78
N ALA A 152 -0.50 -3.41 -1.03
CA ALA A 152 -1.67 -2.56 -0.97
C ALA A 152 -2.19 -2.20 -2.38
N TYR A 153 -3.52 -2.17 -2.52
CA TYR A 153 -4.24 -1.84 -3.74
C TYR A 153 -5.32 -0.79 -3.48
N CYS A 154 -5.63 0.03 -4.51
CA CYS A 154 -6.82 0.88 -4.53
C CYS A 154 -7.98 0.13 -5.15
N MET A 155 -9.16 0.21 -4.52
CA MET A 155 -10.33 -0.60 -4.91
C MET A 155 -11.26 0.13 -5.86
N ASN A 156 -11.72 -0.60 -6.88
CA ASN A 156 -12.58 -0.10 -7.94
C ASN A 156 -13.89 0.48 -7.43
N GLU A 157 -14.62 -0.25 -6.60
CA GLU A 157 -15.95 0.16 -6.13
C GLU A 157 -15.90 1.44 -5.32
N TYR A 158 -14.85 1.63 -4.52
CA TYR A 158 -14.65 2.91 -3.82
C TYR A 158 -14.48 4.09 -4.79
N CYS A 159 -13.67 3.92 -5.83
CA CYS A 159 -13.47 4.95 -6.86
C CYS A 159 -14.78 5.28 -7.57
N VAL A 160 -15.51 4.27 -8.03
CA VAL A 160 -16.79 4.45 -8.73
C VAL A 160 -17.81 5.13 -7.83
N LEU A 161 -17.99 4.64 -6.58
CA LEU A 161 -18.96 5.22 -5.64
C LEU A 161 -18.62 6.66 -5.26
N THR A 162 -17.35 6.99 -5.08
CA THR A 162 -16.95 8.33 -4.65
C THR A 162 -16.81 9.28 -5.83
N TYR A 163 -15.96 8.99 -6.80
CA TYR A 163 -15.69 9.89 -7.91
C TYR A 163 -16.89 9.97 -8.87
N ALA A 164 -17.38 8.84 -9.38
CA ALA A 164 -18.43 8.86 -10.38
C ALA A 164 -19.78 9.30 -9.79
N PHE A 165 -20.22 8.72 -8.66
CA PHE A 165 -21.56 8.98 -8.14
C PHE A 165 -21.62 10.09 -7.09
N LYS A 166 -20.85 10.02 -6.02
CA LYS A 166 -20.91 11.02 -4.93
C LYS A 166 -20.44 12.41 -5.40
N GLU A 167 -19.37 12.48 -6.21
CA GLU A 167 -18.85 13.71 -6.79
C GLU A 167 -19.49 14.07 -8.13
N GLN A 168 -20.45 13.25 -8.60
CA GLN A 168 -21.31 13.48 -9.77
C GLN A 168 -20.58 13.52 -11.14
N HIS A 169 -19.44 12.82 -11.26
CA HIS A 169 -18.70 12.71 -12.52
C HIS A 169 -19.17 11.55 -13.44
N ILE A 170 -20.25 10.84 -13.07
CA ILE A 170 -20.70 9.65 -13.84
C ILE A 170 -20.95 9.94 -15.32
N ARG A 171 -21.55 11.08 -15.66
CA ARG A 171 -21.81 11.43 -17.05
C ARG A 171 -20.51 11.56 -17.85
N GLU A 172 -19.53 12.27 -17.29
CA GLU A 172 -18.19 12.42 -17.88
C GLU A 172 -17.50 11.06 -18.04
N CYS A 173 -17.58 10.19 -17.01
CA CYS A 173 -17.00 8.85 -17.06
C CYS A 173 -17.59 8.04 -18.22
N MET A 174 -18.91 8.08 -18.42
CA MET A 174 -19.60 7.37 -19.51
C MET A 174 -19.25 7.96 -20.89
N GLU A 175 -19.28 9.27 -21.04
CA GLU A 175 -18.95 9.96 -22.29
C GLU A 175 -17.50 9.71 -22.73
N GLN A 176 -16.58 9.66 -21.77
CA GLN A 176 -15.15 9.41 -22.02
C GLN A 176 -14.75 7.93 -21.99
N GLN A 177 -15.73 7.03 -21.88
CA GLN A 177 -15.50 5.57 -21.82
C GLN A 177 -14.46 5.18 -20.76
N ARG A 178 -14.59 5.76 -19.55
CA ARG A 178 -13.70 5.48 -18.42
C ARG A 178 -14.14 4.28 -17.58
N LEU A 179 -15.28 3.70 -17.87
CA LEU A 179 -15.84 2.55 -17.20
C LEU A 179 -16.23 1.49 -18.24
N THR A 180 -16.07 0.24 -17.89
CA THR A 180 -16.61 -0.90 -18.63
C THR A 180 -18.12 -1.03 -18.41
N ASP A 181 -18.78 -1.94 -19.12
CA ASP A 181 -20.22 -2.20 -18.96
C ASP A 181 -20.58 -2.68 -17.56
N ASP A 182 -19.64 -3.33 -16.84
CA ASP A 182 -19.80 -3.79 -15.45
C ASP A 182 -19.18 -2.80 -14.44
N TYR A 183 -18.93 -1.55 -14.87
CA TYR A 183 -18.39 -0.46 -14.05
C TYR A 183 -16.97 -0.70 -13.50
N HIS A 184 -16.14 -1.48 -14.17
CA HIS A 184 -14.71 -1.50 -13.86
C HIS A 184 -14.03 -0.27 -14.44
N SER A 185 -13.16 0.38 -13.67
CA SER A 185 -12.44 1.57 -14.09
C SER A 185 -11.42 1.24 -15.18
N ILE A 186 -11.43 2.01 -16.27
CA ILE A 186 -10.43 1.96 -17.34
C ILE A 186 -9.42 3.06 -17.05
N SER A 187 -8.39 2.71 -16.30
CA SER A 187 -7.35 3.65 -15.89
C SER A 187 -6.28 3.81 -16.96
N LYS A 188 -5.73 5.02 -17.05
CA LYS A 188 -4.62 5.38 -17.95
C LYS A 188 -3.55 6.11 -17.12
N PRO A 189 -2.29 6.18 -17.59
CA PRO A 189 -1.22 6.87 -16.87
C PRO A 189 -1.55 8.30 -16.44
N GLU A 190 -2.35 9.02 -17.23
CA GLU A 190 -2.80 10.39 -16.95
C GLU A 190 -3.77 10.47 -15.76
N ASN A 191 -4.37 9.33 -15.35
CA ASN A 191 -5.29 9.28 -14.21
C ASN A 191 -4.57 9.16 -12.86
N LEU A 192 -3.27 8.99 -12.84
CA LEU A 192 -2.40 8.79 -11.67
C LEU A 192 -2.62 7.46 -10.93
N TYR A 193 -3.87 7.02 -10.79
CA TYR A 193 -4.22 5.82 -10.03
C TYR A 193 -4.89 4.79 -10.92
N ASP A 194 -4.54 3.53 -10.69
CA ASP A 194 -5.26 2.37 -11.18
C ASP A 194 -6.01 1.68 -10.05
N TYR A 195 -7.15 1.10 -10.40
CA TYR A 195 -8.07 0.51 -9.44
C TYR A 195 -8.33 -0.95 -9.83
N VAL A 196 -8.44 -1.80 -8.83
CA VAL A 196 -8.62 -3.23 -9.02
C VAL A 196 -9.81 -3.76 -8.21
N ARG A 197 -10.28 -4.94 -8.59
CA ARG A 197 -11.19 -5.78 -7.81
C ARG A 197 -10.43 -6.93 -7.16
N VAL A 198 -11.09 -7.68 -6.29
CA VAL A 198 -10.47 -8.82 -5.60
C VAL A 198 -10.04 -9.91 -6.60
N GLU A 199 -10.85 -10.16 -7.62
CA GLU A 199 -10.54 -11.11 -8.70
C GLU A 199 -9.31 -10.72 -9.52
N ASP A 200 -9.05 -9.42 -9.72
CA ASP A 200 -7.82 -8.96 -10.39
C ASP A 200 -6.60 -9.24 -9.51
N ILE A 201 -6.73 -9.02 -8.19
CA ILE A 201 -5.66 -9.33 -7.23
C ILE A 201 -5.37 -10.84 -7.21
N ASP A 202 -6.40 -11.68 -7.30
CA ASP A 202 -6.26 -13.14 -7.36
C ASP A 202 -5.44 -13.56 -8.59
N ALA A 203 -5.78 -13.01 -9.76
CA ALA A 203 -5.06 -13.27 -11.00
C ALA A 203 -3.59 -12.80 -10.95
N LEU A 204 -3.32 -11.65 -10.33
CA LEU A 204 -1.96 -11.12 -10.14
C LEU A 204 -1.12 -12.04 -9.25
N ASN A 205 -1.69 -12.52 -8.14
CA ASN A 205 -1.00 -13.42 -7.21
C ASN A 205 -0.66 -14.76 -7.86
N GLU A 206 -1.60 -15.34 -8.61
CA GLU A 206 -1.38 -16.57 -9.37
C GLU A 206 -0.24 -16.40 -10.38
N ALA A 207 -0.28 -15.32 -11.18
CA ALA A 207 0.75 -15.04 -12.18
C ALA A 207 2.14 -14.78 -11.58
N ALA A 208 2.20 -14.18 -10.37
CA ALA A 208 3.45 -13.94 -9.66
C ALA A 208 3.94 -15.14 -8.84
N GLY A 209 3.14 -16.19 -8.70
CA GLY A 209 3.46 -17.39 -7.91
C GLY A 209 3.57 -17.08 -6.40
N LEU A 210 2.71 -16.21 -5.89
CA LEU A 210 2.59 -15.85 -4.48
C LEU A 210 1.31 -16.48 -3.89
N THR A 211 1.37 -16.94 -2.64
CA THR A 211 0.24 -17.58 -1.97
C THR A 211 -0.36 -16.63 -0.94
N ARG A 212 -1.67 -16.35 -1.06
CA ARG A 212 -2.39 -15.52 -0.07
C ARG A 212 -2.47 -16.19 1.29
N VAL A 213 -2.08 -15.45 2.32
CA VAL A 213 -2.27 -15.79 3.73
C VAL A 213 -3.52 -15.13 4.26
N GLN A 214 -3.68 -13.82 3.97
CA GLN A 214 -4.82 -13.02 4.43
C GLN A 214 -5.08 -11.87 3.47
N LEU A 215 -6.36 -11.61 3.17
CA LEU A 215 -6.84 -10.40 2.52
C LEU A 215 -7.68 -9.61 3.51
N LEU A 216 -7.44 -8.31 3.61
CA LEU A 216 -8.18 -7.43 4.51
C LEU A 216 -8.28 -6.00 3.96
N SER A 217 -9.21 -5.23 4.52
CA SER A 217 -9.25 -3.79 4.28
C SER A 217 -8.51 -3.03 5.39
N PRO A 218 -7.42 -2.29 5.10
CA PRO A 218 -6.69 -1.55 6.12
C PRO A 218 -7.44 -0.30 6.60
N ASP A 219 -8.40 0.21 5.85
CA ASP A 219 -9.11 1.44 6.14
C ASP A 219 -10.65 1.29 6.27
N GLY A 220 -11.22 0.18 5.80
CA GLY A 220 -12.66 -0.08 5.89
C GLY A 220 -13.51 1.10 5.41
N PRO A 221 -14.47 1.58 6.25
CA PRO A 221 -15.30 2.72 5.90
C PRO A 221 -14.65 4.08 6.14
N ALA A 222 -13.40 4.15 6.62
CA ALA A 222 -12.79 5.40 7.10
C ALA A 222 -12.76 6.51 6.05
N ASN A 223 -12.53 6.16 4.80
CA ASN A 223 -12.48 7.12 3.71
C ASN A 223 -13.86 7.72 3.37
N TYR A 224 -14.96 7.01 3.62
CA TYR A 224 -16.32 7.55 3.52
C TYR A 224 -16.68 8.45 4.72
N MET A 225 -16.05 8.21 5.88
CA MET A 225 -16.36 8.84 7.17
C MET A 225 -15.31 9.87 7.62
N ARG A 226 -14.52 10.44 6.69
CA ARG A 226 -13.36 11.31 7.00
C ARG A 226 -13.70 12.43 8.00
N GLN A 227 -14.79 13.16 7.76
CA GLN A 227 -15.19 14.26 8.64
C GLN A 227 -15.59 13.76 10.04
N THR A 228 -16.41 12.70 10.08
CA THR A 228 -16.87 12.09 11.32
C THR A 228 -15.69 11.61 12.17
N LEU A 229 -14.78 10.82 11.56
CA LEU A 229 -13.61 10.30 12.28
C LEU A 229 -12.69 11.41 12.78
N ASN A 230 -12.46 12.44 11.96
CA ASN A 230 -11.61 13.56 12.36
C ASN A 230 -12.20 14.41 13.49
N SER A 231 -13.52 14.37 13.70
CA SER A 231 -14.23 15.09 14.77
C SER A 231 -14.50 14.25 16.03
N MET A 232 -14.26 12.93 15.99
CA MET A 232 -14.40 12.08 17.18
C MET A 232 -13.44 12.51 18.29
N ASP A 233 -13.85 12.33 19.55
CA ASP A 233 -12.91 12.36 20.66
C ASP A 233 -12.00 11.10 20.65
N GLU A 234 -11.05 11.04 21.55
CA GLU A 234 -10.06 9.95 21.57
C GLU A 234 -10.71 8.61 21.94
N GLU A 235 -11.63 8.61 22.91
CA GLU A 235 -12.28 7.39 23.39
C GLU A 235 -13.16 6.77 22.30
N ALA A 236 -13.98 7.58 21.62
CA ALA A 236 -14.83 7.14 20.52
C ALA A 236 -13.98 6.64 19.33
N PHE A 237 -12.85 7.30 19.06
CA PHE A 237 -11.94 6.85 18.01
C PHE A 237 -11.27 5.51 18.34
N GLU A 238 -10.87 5.27 19.59
CA GLU A 238 -10.32 3.97 20.00
C GLU A 238 -11.36 2.84 19.91
N TRP A 239 -12.63 3.10 20.23
CA TRP A 239 -13.70 2.13 19.97
C TRP A 239 -13.91 1.84 18.49
N PHE A 240 -13.82 2.88 17.64
CA PHE A 240 -13.86 2.68 16.20
C PHE A 240 -12.68 1.80 15.72
N MET A 241 -11.49 2.03 16.23
CA MET A 241 -10.30 1.19 15.90
C MET A 241 -10.49 -0.27 16.31
N GLN A 242 -11.06 -0.53 17.50
CA GLN A 242 -11.38 -1.89 17.95
C GLN A 242 -12.42 -2.54 17.03
N TYR A 243 -13.50 -1.83 16.71
CA TYR A 243 -14.50 -2.30 15.75
C TYR A 243 -13.86 -2.62 14.39
N HIS A 244 -13.03 -1.71 13.88
CA HIS A 244 -12.38 -1.89 12.58
C HIS A 244 -11.47 -3.11 12.57
N LEU A 245 -10.61 -3.28 13.58
CA LEU A 245 -9.73 -4.45 13.69
C LEU A 245 -10.51 -5.77 13.81
N ALA A 246 -11.70 -5.75 14.44
CA ALA A 246 -12.57 -6.92 14.52
C ALA A 246 -13.29 -7.26 13.20
N THR A 247 -13.34 -6.31 12.25
CA THR A 247 -14.14 -6.47 11.02
C THR A 247 -13.33 -6.35 9.72
N CYS A 248 -12.08 -5.89 9.78
CA CYS A 248 -11.28 -5.61 8.59
C CYS A 248 -10.96 -6.85 7.73
N GLU A 249 -11.03 -8.06 8.29
CA GLU A 249 -10.84 -9.33 7.57
C GLU A 249 -12.13 -9.87 6.94
N ARG A 250 -13.28 -9.23 7.17
CA ARG A 250 -14.56 -9.69 6.63
C ARG A 250 -14.61 -9.52 5.12
N GLN A 251 -14.70 -10.65 4.41
CA GLN A 251 -14.65 -10.69 2.94
C GLN A 251 -15.82 -9.93 2.29
N ASP A 252 -16.98 -9.89 2.96
CA ASP A 252 -18.18 -9.15 2.52
C ASP A 252 -18.04 -7.62 2.62
N LEU A 253 -16.96 -7.10 3.24
CA LEU A 253 -16.73 -5.66 3.41
C LEU A 253 -15.50 -5.13 2.64
N ILE A 254 -14.62 -6.00 2.16
CA ILE A 254 -13.32 -5.62 1.59
C ILE A 254 -13.48 -4.83 0.28
N GLY A 255 -14.30 -5.32 -0.65
CA GLY A 255 -14.36 -4.78 -2.01
C GLY A 255 -14.81 -3.31 -2.12
N ALA A 256 -15.58 -2.81 -1.14
CA ALA A 256 -16.08 -1.43 -1.12
C ALA A 256 -15.20 -0.46 -0.34
N ALA A 257 -14.14 -0.92 0.31
CA ALA A 257 -13.18 -0.05 1.00
C ALA A 257 -12.28 0.70 0.01
N ALA A 258 -11.60 1.76 0.45
CA ALA A 258 -10.72 2.51 -0.44
C ALA A 258 -9.46 1.72 -0.78
N HIS A 259 -8.94 0.98 0.19
CA HIS A 259 -7.75 0.16 0.02
C HIS A 259 -7.97 -1.28 0.49
N THR A 260 -7.19 -2.17 -0.10
CA THR A 260 -7.05 -3.56 0.31
C THR A 260 -5.58 -3.84 0.62
N LEU A 261 -5.34 -4.61 1.67
CA LEU A 261 -4.02 -5.13 2.03
C LEU A 261 -4.05 -6.64 1.83
N ASP A 262 -3.21 -7.12 0.92
CA ASP A 262 -3.01 -8.54 0.63
C ASP A 262 -1.70 -9.04 1.25
N ILE A 263 -1.77 -10.00 2.14
CA ILE A 263 -0.64 -10.60 2.83
C ILE A 263 -0.34 -11.93 2.14
N LEU A 264 0.82 -11.99 1.54
CA LEU A 264 1.26 -13.10 0.70
C LEU A 264 2.48 -13.77 1.29
N LYS A 265 2.66 -15.04 0.94
CA LYS A 265 3.84 -15.84 1.28
C LYS A 265 4.56 -16.28 0.01
N LYS A 266 5.91 -16.20 0.05
CA LYS A 266 6.78 -16.77 -0.97
C LYS A 266 6.94 -18.26 -0.77
#